data_f40023225e8986b1ed490f50d5e96c9d
#
_entry.id   f40023225e8986b1ed490f50d5e96c9d
#
_cell.length_a   1.000
_cell.length_b   1.000
_cell.length_c   1.000
_cell.angle_alpha   90.00
_cell.angle_beta   90.00
_cell.angle_gamma   90.00
#
_symmetry.space_group_name_H-M   'P 1'
#
loop_
_entity.id
_entity.type
_entity.pdbx_description
1 polymer ?
#
loop_
_entity_poly.entity_id
_entity_poly.type
_entity_poly.pdbx_seq_one_letter_code
_entity_poly.pdbx_strand_id
1 'polypeptide(L)' 'MNDTKLFYNELKTKRESQNLTLEEISDFTKIDIKFLIAIEKGDFSCLPSVYMRLFLRSYCEYISADTEQALNDYEFHTLG' A
#
# COMPACT_ATOMS: atom_id res chain seq x y z
N MET A 1 4.81 1.36 -22.49
CA MET A 1 4.74 1.29 -22.06
C MET A 1 4.74 1.04 -21.30
N ASN A 2 4.47 1.17 -20.91
CA ASN A 2 4.49 1.07 -20.07
C ASN A 2 4.40 0.65 -19.26
N ASP A 3 4.28 0.65 -19.33
CA ASP A 3 4.39 0.19 -18.56
C ASP A 3 4.42 0.01 -17.44
N THR A 4 4.05 0.31 -17.56
CA THR A 4 4.47 0.11 -16.23
C THR A 4 3.45 0.36 -15.19
N LYS A 5 2.74 -0.63 -14.89
CA LYS A 5 1.78 -0.58 -13.81
C LYS A 5 2.52 -0.90 -12.54
N LEU A 6 2.86 0.14 -11.81
CA LEU A 6 3.45 -0.02 -10.50
C LEU A 6 2.37 -0.54 -9.57
N PHE A 7 2.70 -1.55 -8.77
CA PHE A 7 1.67 -2.20 -7.96
C PHE A 7 1.03 -1.22 -6.96
N TYR A 8 1.80 -0.28 -6.44
CA TYR A 8 1.24 0.67 -5.47
C TYR A 8 0.30 1.67 -6.14
N ASN A 9 0.50 1.96 -7.42
CA ASN A 9 -0.46 2.77 -8.17
C ASN A 9 -1.77 2.02 -8.36
N GLU A 10 -1.68 0.72 -8.59
CA GLU A 10 -2.88 -0.10 -8.74
C GLU A 10 -3.65 -0.18 -7.42
N LEU A 11 -2.94 -0.25 -6.31
CA LEU A 11 -3.59 -0.23 -5.00
C LEU A 11 -4.34 1.08 -4.78
N LYS A 12 -3.71 2.19 -5.12
CA LYS A 12 -4.36 3.50 -5.00
C LYS A 12 -5.61 3.56 -5.87
N THR A 13 -5.51 3.09 -7.11
CA THR A 13 -6.66 3.08 -8.02
C THR A 13 -7.78 2.24 -7.46
N LYS A 14 -7.46 1.08 -6.89
CA LYS A 14 -8.48 0.21 -6.30
C LYS A 14 -9.15 0.89 -5.11
N ARG A 15 -8.38 1.59 -4.28
CA ARG A 15 -8.96 2.34 -3.17
C ARG A 15 -9.91 3.41 -3.69
N GLU A 16 -9.45 4.20 -4.66
CA GLU A 16 -10.25 5.30 -5.19
C GLU A 16 -11.52 4.82 -5.87
N SER A 17 -11.44 3.66 -6.52
CA SER A 17 -12.62 3.11 -7.20
C SER A 17 -13.74 2.73 -6.23
N GLN A 18 -13.41 2.57 -4.96
CA GLN A 18 -14.38 2.26 -3.91
C GLN A 18 -14.76 3.49 -3.11
N ASN A 19 -14.27 4.66 -3.50
CA ASN A 19 -14.53 5.93 -2.80
C ASN A 19 -14.04 5.91 -1.36
N LEU A 20 -12.95 5.18 -1.11
CA LEU A 20 -12.35 5.11 0.22
C LEU A 20 -11.27 6.18 0.36
N THR A 21 -11.27 6.88 1.49
CA THR A 21 -10.25 7.90 1.74
C THR A 21 -9.14 7.33 2.60
N LEU A 22 -7.96 7.95 2.50
CA LEU A 22 -6.85 7.55 3.36
C LEU A 22 -7.15 7.86 4.82
N GLU A 23 -7.92 8.92 5.07
CA GLU A 23 -8.31 9.29 6.43
C GLU A 23 -9.11 8.17 7.09
N GLU A 24 -10.08 7.60 6.38
CA GLU A 24 -10.88 6.54 6.99
C GLU A 24 -10.06 5.27 7.19
N ILE A 25 -9.13 4.98 6.29
CA ILE A 25 -8.26 3.83 6.47
C ILE A 25 -7.36 4.04 7.68
N SER A 26 -6.82 5.25 7.82
CA SER A 26 -5.99 5.59 8.96
C SER A 26 -6.75 5.45 10.28
N ASP A 27 -8.00 5.93 10.29
CA ASP A 27 -8.83 5.84 11.49
C ASP A 27 -9.10 4.40 11.88
N PHE A 28 -9.38 3.56 10.89
CA PHE A 28 -9.72 2.17 11.16
C PHE A 28 -8.50 1.35 11.58
N THR A 29 -7.40 1.51 10.85
CA THR A 29 -6.19 0.70 11.06
C THR A 29 -5.31 1.23 12.17
N LYS A 30 -5.49 2.49 12.55
CA LYS A 30 -4.63 3.20 13.49
C LYS A 30 -3.23 3.43 12.94
N ILE A 31 -3.07 3.32 11.62
CA ILE A 31 -1.82 3.64 10.95
C ILE A 31 -1.83 5.14 10.64
N ASP A 32 -0.76 5.84 11.01
CA ASP A 32 -0.65 7.26 10.70
C ASP A 32 -0.76 7.44 9.19
N ILE A 33 -1.56 8.42 8.77
CA ILE A 33 -1.85 8.64 7.37
C ILE A 33 -0.59 8.87 6.53
N LYS A 34 0.47 9.42 7.14
CA LYS A 34 1.70 9.66 6.39
C LYS A 34 2.30 8.37 5.85
N PHE A 35 2.12 7.25 6.55
CA PHE A 35 2.63 5.96 6.07
C PHE A 35 1.76 5.40 4.96
N LEU A 36 0.45 5.66 5.01
CA LEU A 36 -0.44 5.26 3.92
C LEU A 36 -0.12 6.03 2.65
N ILE A 37 0.16 7.33 2.80
CA ILE A 37 0.59 8.15 1.67
C ILE A 37 1.89 7.61 1.09
N ALA A 38 2.83 7.24 1.95
CA ALA A 38 4.11 6.69 1.49
C ALA A 38 3.91 5.41 0.70
N ILE A 39 3.01 4.54 1.15
CA ILE A 39 2.72 3.30 0.43
C ILE A 39 2.25 3.61 -0.99
N GLU A 40 1.34 4.56 -1.13
CA GLU A 40 0.78 4.87 -2.45
C GLU A 40 1.76 5.60 -3.35
N LYS A 41 2.82 6.15 -2.78
CA LYS A 41 3.88 6.78 -3.56
C LYS A 41 5.02 5.84 -3.86
N GLY A 42 5.00 4.64 -3.27
CA GLY A 42 6.09 3.69 -3.45
C GLY A 42 7.30 4.03 -2.60
N ASP A 43 7.14 4.87 -1.59
CA ASP A 43 8.23 5.22 -0.68
C ASP A 43 8.21 4.25 0.49
N PHE A 44 8.95 3.15 0.34
CA PHE A 44 8.95 2.09 1.34
C PHE A 44 10.15 2.17 2.27
N SER A 45 10.89 3.27 2.22
CA SER A 45 12.11 3.42 3.02
C SER A 45 11.88 4.17 4.32
N CYS A 46 10.66 4.67 4.56
CA CYS A 46 10.39 5.50 5.74
C CYS A 46 10.26 4.69 7.02
N LEU A 47 10.18 3.36 6.92
CA LEU A 47 10.07 2.46 8.07
C LEU A 47 10.89 1.21 7.83
N PRO A 48 11.32 0.53 8.90
CA PRO A 48 11.89 -0.81 8.75
C PRO A 48 10.89 -1.73 8.04
N SER A 49 11.43 -2.66 7.25
CA SER A 49 10.57 -3.50 6.39
C SER A 49 9.53 -4.29 7.17
N VAL A 50 9.83 -4.70 8.39
CA VAL A 50 8.88 -5.48 9.18
C VAL A 50 7.60 -4.66 9.43
N TYR A 51 7.75 -3.37 9.73
CA TYR A 51 6.58 -2.52 9.96
C TYR A 51 5.90 -2.16 8.65
N MET A 52 6.68 -1.91 7.61
CA MET A 52 6.10 -1.58 6.30
C MET A 52 5.26 -2.74 5.79
N ARG A 53 5.72 -3.99 6.00
CA ARG A 53 4.95 -5.15 5.56
C ARG A 53 3.64 -5.27 6.33
N LEU A 54 3.66 -4.99 7.64
CA LEU A 54 2.43 -5.01 8.43
C LEU A 54 1.45 -3.94 7.96
N PHE A 55 1.95 -2.75 7.70
CA PHE A 55 1.10 -1.64 7.27
C PHE A 55 0.53 -1.91 5.88
N LEU A 56 1.35 -2.45 4.98
CA LEU A 56 0.87 -2.79 3.65
C LEU A 56 -0.22 -3.86 3.71
N ARG A 57 -0.05 -4.86 4.60
CA ARG A 57 -1.07 -5.88 4.79
C ARG A 57 -2.39 -5.27 5.24
N SER A 58 -2.34 -4.43 6.28
CA SER A 58 -3.56 -3.82 6.81
C SER A 58 -4.25 -2.95 5.77
N TYR A 59 -3.46 -2.19 5.00
CA TYR A 59 -3.99 -1.36 3.94
C TYR A 59 -4.68 -2.20 2.87
N CYS A 60 -4.01 -3.26 2.42
CA CYS A 60 -4.58 -4.12 1.38
C CYS A 60 -5.85 -4.81 1.84
N GLU A 61 -5.87 -5.26 3.09
CA GLU A 61 -7.06 -5.91 3.63
C GLU A 61 -8.25 -4.96 3.66
N TYR A 62 -7.98 -3.71 4.02
CA TYR A 62 -9.06 -2.71 4.09
C TYR A 62 -9.69 -2.47 2.72
N ILE A 63 -8.85 -2.39 1.68
CA ILE A 63 -9.37 -2.08 0.34
C ILE A 63 -9.73 -3.35 -0.45
N SER A 64 -9.67 -4.50 0.19
CA SER A 64 -10.00 -5.80 -0.43
C SER A 64 -9.09 -6.13 -1.59
N ALA A 65 -7.81 -5.75 -1.50
CA ALA A 65 -6.83 -6.10 -2.50
C ALA A 65 -6.24 -7.46 -2.19
N ASP A 66 -5.55 -8.04 -3.18
CA ASP A 66 -4.83 -9.30 -3.00
C ASP A 66 -3.59 -9.02 -2.17
N THR A 67 -3.67 -9.30 -0.87
CA THR A 67 -2.62 -8.99 0.08
C THR A 67 -1.33 -9.74 -0.22
N GLU A 68 -1.44 -11.03 -0.54
CA GLU A 68 -0.26 -11.83 -0.81
C GLU A 68 0.48 -11.34 -2.05
N GLN A 69 -0.28 -11.00 -3.09
CA GLN A 69 0.32 -10.47 -4.29
C GLN A 69 1.04 -9.15 -4.01
N ALA A 70 0.39 -8.28 -3.23
CA ALA A 70 0.99 -6.99 -2.90
C ALA A 70 2.27 -7.15 -2.10
N LEU A 71 2.30 -8.10 -1.15
CA LEU A 71 3.51 -8.33 -0.37
C LEU A 71 4.62 -8.90 -1.23
N ASN A 72 4.28 -9.78 -2.16
CA ASN A 72 5.27 -10.29 -3.11
C ASN A 72 5.83 -9.16 -3.98
N ASP A 73 4.95 -8.30 -4.47
CA ASP A 73 5.35 -7.15 -5.28
C ASP A 73 6.24 -6.20 -4.48
N TYR A 74 5.91 -5.99 -3.22
CA TYR A 74 6.70 -5.15 -2.35
C TYR A 74 8.11 -5.73 -2.17
N GLU A 75 8.19 -7.03 -1.91
CA GLU A 75 9.50 -7.66 -1.74
C GLU A 75 10.33 -7.55 -3.02
N PHE A 76 9.70 -7.82 -4.14
CA PHE A 76 10.38 -7.77 -5.42
C PHE A 76 10.87 -6.35 -5.72
N HIS A 77 10.03 -5.37 -5.41
CA HIS A 77 10.35 -3.96 -5.64
C HIS A 77 11.53 -3.51 -4.78
N THR A 78 11.57 -3.94 -3.51
CA THR A 78 12.60 -3.47 -2.59
C THR A 78 13.88 -4.25 -2.69
N LEU A 79 13.85 -5.49 -3.20
CA LEU A 79 15.05 -6.28 -3.41
C LEU A 79 15.77 -5.90 -4.70
N GLY A 80 14.98 -5.46 -5.66
CA GLY A 80 15.53 -5.12 -6.95
C GLY A 80 16.20 -3.79 -6.95
#